data_c7d6a663cf99c1be1523965104f0377b
#
_entry.id   c7d6a663cf99c1be1523965104f0377b
#
_cell.length_a   1.000
_cell.length_b   1.000
_cell.length_c   1.000
_cell.angle_alpha   90.00
_cell.angle_beta   90.00
_cell.angle_gamma   90.00
#
_symmetry.space_group_name_H-M   'P 1'
#
loop_
_entity.id
_entity.type
_entity.pdbx_description
1 polymer ?
#
loop_
_entity_poly.entity_id
_entity_poly.type
_entity_poly.pdbx_seq_one_letter_code
_entity_poly.pdbx_strand_id
1 'polypeptide(L)'
;YRQKLEAFGEEVKREYEKIVKAHVSTSPFDLTLPDLMVTSKHPDGTICTDHLYADGDGKAVFKLNEWEQEVLDVERQKEGFVCWVRNIPNKEGSLCFQYRLGTELKAHFPDFIIVRRVNDNFEFILLEPHYTGYADSVPKLKGMAEYSERCTTVSRNEMVRIVDTATGKKVESLDAASSSVRDDIKYLIGLEDLNDLFIRYNK
;
A
#
# COMPACT_ATOMS: atom_id res chain seq x y z
N TYR A 1 -4.53 -9.49 24.57
CA TYR A 1 -4.02 -9.16 23.21
C TYR A 1 -5.19 -8.93 22.25
N ARG A 2 -6.16 -9.87 22.19
CA ARG A 2 -7.36 -9.82 21.34
C ARG A 2 -8.21 -8.56 21.57
N GLN A 3 -8.53 -8.22 22.82
CA GLN A 3 -9.29 -7.01 23.15
C GLN A 3 -8.58 -5.72 22.76
N LYS A 4 -7.25 -5.70 22.76
CA LYS A 4 -6.48 -4.54 22.28
C LYS A 4 -6.52 -4.41 20.75
N LEU A 5 -6.48 -5.52 20.01
CA LEU A 5 -6.57 -5.51 18.55
C LEU A 5 -7.98 -5.19 18.05
N GLU A 6 -9.02 -5.69 18.73
CA GLU A 6 -10.41 -5.36 18.43
C GLU A 6 -10.70 -3.87 18.72
N ALA A 7 -10.32 -3.38 19.91
CA ALA A 7 -10.46 -1.96 20.26
C ALA A 7 -9.68 -1.04 19.33
N PHE A 8 -8.52 -1.49 18.88
CA PHE A 8 -7.66 -0.78 17.98
C PHE A 8 -8.18 -0.79 16.52
N GLY A 9 -8.71 -1.93 16.06
CA GLY A 9 -9.40 -2.03 14.78
C GLY A 9 -10.61 -1.12 14.69
N GLU A 10 -11.41 -1.03 15.75
CA GLU A 10 -12.54 -0.11 15.83
C GLU A 10 -12.09 1.37 15.91
N GLU A 11 -10.98 1.66 16.57
CA GLU A 11 -10.40 3.00 16.59
C GLU A 11 -9.93 3.43 15.19
N VAL A 12 -9.22 2.56 14.47
CA VAL A 12 -8.78 2.80 13.08
C VAL A 12 -9.98 3.04 12.16
N LYS A 13 -11.01 2.18 12.23
CA LYS A 13 -12.23 2.34 11.44
C LYS A 13 -12.93 3.66 11.74
N ARG A 14 -13.06 4.02 13.02
CA ARG A 14 -13.70 5.26 13.43
C ARG A 14 -12.92 6.51 12.96
N GLU A 15 -11.60 6.50 13.07
CA GLU A 15 -10.78 7.61 12.56
C GLU A 15 -10.81 7.69 11.04
N TYR A 16 -10.79 6.56 10.35
CA TYR A 16 -11.03 6.50 8.92
C TYR A 16 -12.38 7.11 8.53
N GLU A 17 -13.47 6.72 9.20
CA GLU A 17 -14.80 7.31 8.97
C GLU A 17 -14.84 8.81 9.21
N LYS A 18 -14.10 9.32 10.20
CA LYS A 18 -14.00 10.77 10.44
C LYS A 18 -13.30 11.47 9.29
N ILE A 19 -12.17 10.91 8.81
CA ILE A 19 -11.42 11.44 7.66
C ILE A 19 -12.34 11.44 6.43
N VAL A 20 -13.01 10.33 6.15
CA VAL A 20 -13.98 10.22 5.05
C VAL A 20 -15.10 11.24 5.22
N LYS A 21 -15.74 11.34 6.38
CA LYS A 21 -16.83 12.30 6.63
C LYS A 21 -16.38 13.76 6.54
N ALA A 22 -15.16 14.07 6.95
CA ALA A 22 -14.61 15.42 6.85
C ALA A 22 -14.33 15.83 5.39
N HIS A 23 -14.12 14.84 4.51
CA HIS A 23 -13.81 15.04 3.09
C HIS A 23 -14.92 14.58 2.14
N VAL A 24 -16.09 14.19 2.69
CA VAL A 24 -17.28 13.74 1.91
C VAL A 24 -17.89 14.86 1.09
N SER A 25 -17.16 15.34 0.19
CA SER A 25 -17.78 15.80 -1.06
C SER A 25 -17.09 15.07 -2.21
N THR A 26 -17.58 13.87 -2.53
CA THR A 26 -17.59 13.45 -3.93
C THR A 26 -16.36 12.83 -4.56
N SER A 27 -15.40 12.24 -3.85
CA SER A 27 -14.38 11.48 -4.56
C SER A 27 -14.74 9.99 -4.65
N PRO A 28 -15.06 9.44 -5.84
CA PRO A 28 -15.24 7.99 -6.02
C PRO A 28 -13.93 7.20 -5.87
N PHE A 29 -12.84 7.87 -5.49
CA PHE A 29 -11.49 7.35 -5.37
C PHE A 29 -11.03 7.20 -3.93
N ASP A 30 -11.88 7.52 -2.94
CA ASP A 30 -11.49 7.39 -1.54
C ASP A 30 -11.35 5.92 -1.13
N LEU A 31 -10.34 5.66 -0.31
CA LEU A 31 -10.10 4.35 0.27
C LEU A 31 -11.29 3.94 1.15
N THR A 32 -11.86 2.78 0.89
CA THR A 32 -12.88 2.17 1.71
C THR A 32 -12.38 0.83 2.24
N LEU A 33 -12.25 0.71 3.56
CA LEU A 33 -11.92 -0.56 4.18
C LEU A 33 -13.19 -1.43 4.29
N PRO A 34 -13.12 -2.72 3.92
CA PRO A 34 -14.27 -3.61 4.06
C PRO A 34 -14.65 -3.82 5.53
N ASP A 35 -15.94 -4.01 5.82
CA ASP A 35 -16.39 -4.33 7.18
C ASP A 35 -15.89 -5.67 7.67
N LEU A 36 -15.71 -6.63 6.76
CA LEU A 36 -15.24 -7.96 7.03
C LEU A 36 -14.29 -8.43 5.93
N MET A 37 -13.20 -9.06 6.32
CA MET A 37 -12.30 -9.74 5.41
C MET A 37 -12.14 -11.20 5.81
N VAL A 38 -12.38 -12.12 4.88
CA VAL A 38 -12.08 -13.53 5.09
C VAL A 38 -10.58 -13.73 4.85
N THR A 39 -9.83 -13.94 5.92
CA THR A 39 -8.43 -14.33 5.83
C THR A 39 -8.37 -15.81 5.43
N SER A 40 -7.72 -16.10 4.31
CA SER A 40 -7.68 -17.47 3.81
C SER A 40 -6.82 -18.34 4.73
N LYS A 41 -7.33 -19.54 5.06
CA LYS A 41 -6.55 -20.55 5.76
C LYS A 41 -5.69 -21.27 4.72
N HIS A 42 -4.48 -20.78 4.48
CA HIS A 42 -3.51 -21.52 3.68
C HIS A 42 -2.67 -22.39 4.61
N PRO A 43 -2.59 -23.72 4.38
CA PRO A 43 -1.78 -24.60 5.22
C PRO A 43 -0.30 -24.18 5.27
N ASP A 44 0.21 -23.60 4.18
CA ASP A 44 1.60 -23.14 4.04
C ASP A 44 1.70 -21.59 4.12
N GLY A 45 0.73 -20.94 4.73
CA GLY A 45 0.71 -19.47 4.84
C GLY A 45 1.50 -18.95 6.04
N THR A 46 1.97 -17.72 5.94
CA THR A 46 2.55 -16.99 7.05
C THR A 46 1.47 -16.54 8.02
N ILE A 47 1.66 -16.86 9.30
CA ILE A 47 0.78 -16.39 10.36
C ILE A 47 1.12 -14.94 10.71
N CYS A 48 0.15 -14.06 10.59
CA CYS A 48 0.27 -12.64 10.88
C CYS A 48 -0.61 -12.28 12.07
N THR A 49 -0.04 -11.59 13.04
CA THR A 49 -0.76 -11.15 14.26
C THR A 49 -1.03 -9.65 14.26
N ASP A 50 -0.51 -8.95 13.30
CA ASP A 50 -0.58 -7.50 13.09
C ASP A 50 -1.41 -7.08 11.88
N HIS A 51 -2.19 -8.03 11.33
CA HIS A 51 -3.17 -7.74 10.29
C HIS A 51 -4.46 -7.20 10.90
N LEU A 52 -5.07 -6.17 10.29
CA LEU A 52 -6.28 -5.52 10.82
C LEU A 52 -7.45 -6.49 11.01
N TYR A 53 -7.61 -7.44 10.09
CA TYR A 53 -8.67 -8.46 10.12
C TYR A 53 -8.07 -9.80 10.57
N ALA A 54 -7.93 -9.97 11.86
CA ALA A 54 -7.53 -11.25 12.44
C ALA A 54 -8.75 -12.13 12.73
N ASP A 55 -8.57 -13.45 12.71
CA ASP A 55 -9.60 -14.40 13.10
C ASP A 55 -9.86 -14.42 14.62
N GLY A 56 -10.72 -15.33 15.05
CA GLY A 56 -11.07 -15.50 16.46
C GLY A 56 -9.89 -15.74 17.40
N ASP A 57 -8.75 -16.21 16.90
CA ASP A 57 -7.52 -16.45 17.64
C ASP A 57 -6.53 -15.28 17.55
N GLY A 58 -6.92 -14.17 16.92
CA GLY A 58 -6.05 -12.99 16.72
C GLY A 58 -4.99 -13.22 15.65
N LYS A 59 -5.26 -14.06 14.67
CA LYS A 59 -4.33 -14.43 13.60
C LYS A 59 -4.98 -14.26 12.25
N ALA A 60 -4.17 -13.85 11.29
CA ALA A 60 -4.48 -13.91 9.87
C ALA A 60 -3.43 -14.78 9.17
N VAL A 61 -3.81 -15.51 8.14
CA VAL A 61 -2.89 -16.37 7.41
C VAL A 61 -2.90 -15.99 5.94
N PHE A 62 -1.74 -15.59 5.42
CA PHE A 62 -1.57 -15.20 4.04
C PHE A 62 -0.37 -15.91 3.42
N LYS A 63 -0.46 -16.23 2.14
CA LYS A 63 0.72 -16.64 1.38
C LYS A 63 1.39 -15.37 0.86
N LEU A 64 2.48 -15.00 1.50
CA LEU A 64 3.34 -13.88 1.09
C LEU A 64 4.55 -14.44 0.33
N ASN A 65 4.95 -13.77 -0.74
CA ASN A 65 6.23 -14.06 -1.38
C ASN A 65 7.38 -13.38 -0.60
N GLU A 66 8.62 -13.70 -0.96
CA GLU A 66 9.81 -13.16 -0.25
C GLU A 66 9.87 -11.62 -0.27
N TRP A 67 9.51 -10.99 -1.38
CA TRP A 67 9.50 -9.53 -1.52
C TRP A 67 8.44 -8.89 -0.63
N GLU A 68 7.24 -9.45 -0.65
CA GLU A 68 6.13 -8.99 0.18
C GLU A 68 6.49 -9.10 1.66
N GLN A 69 7.10 -10.22 2.06
CA GLN A 69 7.50 -10.43 3.45
C GLN A 69 8.58 -9.43 3.86
N GLU A 70 9.62 -9.25 3.04
CA GLU A 70 10.73 -8.34 3.33
C GLU A 70 10.27 -6.88 3.43
N VAL A 71 9.39 -6.45 2.52
CA VAL A 71 8.83 -5.10 2.56
C VAL A 71 7.98 -4.90 3.81
N LEU A 72 7.13 -5.86 4.18
CA LEU A 72 6.35 -5.79 5.42
C LEU A 72 7.23 -5.78 6.67
N ASP A 73 8.32 -6.54 6.70
CA ASP A 73 9.24 -6.57 7.84
C ASP A 73 9.95 -5.22 8.03
N VAL A 74 10.27 -4.53 6.94
CA VAL A 74 10.78 -3.15 6.99
C VAL A 74 9.69 -2.18 7.48
N GLU A 75 8.45 -2.32 7.00
CA GLU A 75 7.34 -1.45 7.42
C GLU A 75 7.04 -1.58 8.92
N ARG A 76 7.07 -2.80 9.46
CA ARG A 76 6.87 -3.09 10.88
C ARG A 76 7.87 -2.39 11.81
N GLN A 77 9.07 -2.11 11.31
CA GLN A 77 10.14 -1.45 12.08
C GLN A 77 10.05 0.08 12.05
N LYS A 78 9.26 0.64 11.16
CA LYS A 78 9.11 2.09 11.06
C LYS A 78 8.27 2.63 12.22
N GLU A 79 8.65 3.81 12.71
CA GLU A 79 7.92 4.47 13.79
C GLU A 79 6.45 4.67 13.46
N GLY A 80 5.60 4.47 14.45
CA GLY A 80 4.16 4.63 14.33
C GLY A 80 3.45 3.48 13.60
N PHE A 81 4.14 2.42 13.19
CA PHE A 81 3.47 1.26 12.59
C PHE A 81 2.41 0.70 13.55
N VAL A 82 1.25 0.40 12.99
CA VAL A 82 0.08 -0.03 13.72
C VAL A 82 -0.37 -1.42 13.28
N CYS A 83 -0.76 -1.53 12.04
CA CYS A 83 -1.22 -2.76 11.41
C CYS A 83 -1.15 -2.62 9.89
N TRP A 84 -1.49 -3.69 9.21
CA TRP A 84 -1.60 -3.72 7.75
C TRP A 84 -2.84 -4.48 7.30
N VAL A 85 -3.22 -4.28 6.05
CA VAL A 85 -4.32 -4.99 5.37
C VAL A 85 -3.81 -5.52 4.05
N ARG A 86 -4.05 -6.81 3.78
CA ARG A 86 -3.87 -7.37 2.44
C ARG A 86 -5.00 -6.89 1.54
N ASN A 87 -4.68 -6.20 0.47
CA ASN A 87 -5.65 -5.83 -0.54
C ASN A 87 -5.81 -6.99 -1.53
N ILE A 88 -6.82 -7.83 -1.30
CA ILE A 88 -7.04 -9.03 -2.12
C ILE A 88 -7.75 -8.62 -3.42
N PRO A 89 -7.14 -8.83 -4.60
CA PRO A 89 -7.75 -8.43 -5.87
C PRO A 89 -9.12 -9.04 -6.11
N ASN A 90 -10.03 -8.27 -6.73
CA ASN A 90 -11.36 -8.72 -7.17
C ASN A 90 -12.27 -9.22 -6.03
N LYS A 91 -12.11 -8.70 -4.82
CA LYS A 91 -13.02 -8.92 -3.70
C LYS A 91 -13.80 -7.65 -3.39
N GLU A 92 -14.95 -7.83 -2.75
CA GLU A 92 -15.70 -6.69 -2.22
C GLU A 92 -14.82 -5.88 -1.25
N GLY A 93 -14.81 -4.57 -1.42
CA GLY A 93 -13.95 -3.67 -0.66
C GLY A 93 -12.48 -3.64 -1.10
N SER A 94 -12.10 -4.35 -2.17
CA SER A 94 -10.73 -4.25 -2.71
C SER A 94 -10.51 -2.88 -3.31
N LEU A 95 -9.42 -2.22 -2.90
CA LEU A 95 -8.97 -1.00 -3.54
C LEU A 95 -8.44 -1.29 -4.93
N CYS A 96 -8.94 -0.57 -5.92
CA CYS A 96 -8.52 -0.70 -7.30
C CYS A 96 -8.48 0.67 -7.98
N PHE A 97 -7.44 0.93 -8.73
CA PHE A 97 -7.39 2.05 -9.66
C PHE A 97 -6.88 1.59 -11.03
N GLN A 98 -6.98 2.44 -12.03
CA GLN A 98 -6.63 2.08 -13.40
C GLN A 98 -5.32 2.72 -13.81
N TYR A 99 -4.59 2.02 -14.67
CA TYR A 99 -3.45 2.56 -15.38
C TYR A 99 -3.54 2.20 -16.87
N ARG A 100 -2.87 2.97 -17.71
CA ARG A 100 -2.88 2.77 -19.17
C ARG A 100 -1.60 2.06 -19.61
N LEU A 101 -1.79 0.89 -20.27
CA LEU A 101 -0.70 0.14 -20.89
C LEU A 101 -0.93 0.12 -22.41
N GLY A 102 -0.21 0.98 -23.14
CA GLY A 102 -0.50 1.22 -24.57
C GLY A 102 -1.91 1.79 -24.75
N THR A 103 -2.77 1.10 -25.48
CA THR A 103 -4.17 1.47 -25.69
C THR A 103 -5.14 0.86 -24.68
N GLU A 104 -4.68 -0.06 -23.82
CA GLU A 104 -5.52 -0.77 -22.86
C GLU A 104 -5.54 -0.08 -21.50
N LEU A 105 -6.71 -0.09 -20.86
CA LEU A 105 -6.84 0.21 -19.43
C LEU A 105 -6.71 -1.09 -18.63
N LYS A 106 -5.79 -1.09 -17.67
CA LYS A 106 -5.56 -2.20 -16.75
C LYS A 106 -5.98 -1.81 -15.34
N ALA A 107 -6.55 -2.77 -14.61
CA ALA A 107 -6.81 -2.63 -13.19
C ALA A 107 -5.51 -2.86 -12.40
N HIS A 108 -5.26 -2.01 -11.40
CA HIS A 108 -4.20 -2.18 -10.43
C HIS A 108 -4.78 -2.29 -9.03
N PHE A 109 -4.33 -3.28 -8.30
CA PHE A 109 -4.66 -3.53 -6.90
C PHE A 109 -3.37 -3.45 -6.10
N PRO A 110 -3.08 -2.35 -5.39
CA PRO A 110 -1.92 -2.30 -4.52
C PRO A 110 -1.95 -3.46 -3.52
N ASP A 111 -0.81 -4.06 -3.24
CA ASP A 111 -0.75 -5.29 -2.43
C ASP A 111 -1.17 -5.07 -0.98
N PHE A 112 -0.78 -3.93 -0.40
CA PHE A 112 -1.00 -3.66 1.02
C PHE A 112 -1.54 -2.26 1.27
N ILE A 113 -2.31 -2.16 2.34
CA ILE A 113 -2.64 -0.91 3.01
C ILE A 113 -1.96 -0.95 4.38
N ILE A 114 -1.02 -0.05 4.62
CA ILE A 114 -0.34 0.10 5.91
C ILE A 114 -1.03 1.19 6.70
N VAL A 115 -1.25 0.95 7.97
CA VAL A 115 -1.79 1.92 8.91
C VAL A 115 -0.68 2.36 9.86
N ARG A 116 -0.46 3.65 9.96
CA ARG A 116 0.47 4.27 10.91
C ARG A 116 -0.21 5.29 11.77
N ARG A 117 0.33 5.51 12.96
CA ARG A 117 -0.05 6.61 13.84
C ARG A 117 1.03 7.69 13.79
N VAL A 118 0.65 8.88 13.39
CA VAL A 118 1.52 10.05 13.32
C VAL A 118 0.81 11.22 14.02
N ASN A 119 1.42 11.76 15.08
CA ASN A 119 0.86 12.90 15.84
C ASN A 119 -0.63 12.71 16.21
N ASP A 120 -0.98 11.57 16.80
CA ASP A 120 -2.34 11.17 17.21
C ASP A 120 -3.37 10.96 16.07
N ASN A 121 -2.95 11.03 14.82
CA ASN A 121 -3.78 10.71 13.66
C ASN A 121 -3.34 9.38 13.03
N PHE A 122 -4.27 8.74 12.32
CA PHE A 122 -3.94 7.59 11.49
C PHE A 122 -3.61 8.06 10.06
N GLU A 123 -2.55 7.50 9.53
CA GLU A 123 -2.17 7.61 8.12
C GLU A 123 -2.37 6.27 7.42
N PHE A 124 -2.93 6.32 6.22
CA PHE A 124 -3.13 5.17 5.35
C PHE A 124 -2.16 5.25 4.18
N ILE A 125 -1.35 4.21 4.03
CA ILE A 125 -0.28 4.13 3.03
C ILE A 125 -0.58 2.94 2.13
N LEU A 126 -0.73 3.19 0.83
CA LEU A 126 -0.75 2.11 -0.15
C LEU A 126 0.67 1.68 -0.46
N LEU A 127 0.89 0.39 -0.49
CA LEU A 127 2.21 -0.18 -0.69
C LEU A 127 2.16 -1.26 -1.77
N GLU A 128 2.98 -1.05 -2.79
CA GLU A 128 3.10 -1.94 -3.94
C GLU A 128 4.55 -2.45 -4.05
N PRO A 129 4.89 -3.61 -3.48
CA PRO A 129 6.14 -4.30 -3.77
C PRO A 129 6.19 -4.69 -5.25
N HIS A 130 7.14 -4.13 -5.99
CA HIS A 130 7.14 -4.27 -7.45
C HIS A 130 8.54 -4.50 -8.03
N TYR A 131 8.65 -5.52 -8.89
CA TYR A 131 9.85 -5.69 -9.71
C TYR A 131 9.84 -4.68 -10.85
N THR A 132 10.71 -3.68 -10.76
CA THR A 132 10.72 -2.52 -11.67
C THR A 132 11.20 -2.83 -13.11
N GLY A 133 11.60 -4.06 -13.40
CA GLY A 133 11.96 -4.52 -14.75
C GLY A 133 10.78 -4.87 -15.65
N TYR A 134 9.55 -4.85 -15.18
CA TYR A 134 8.39 -5.15 -16.01
C TYR A 134 8.00 -3.98 -16.92
N ALA A 135 7.48 -4.30 -18.11
CA ALA A 135 7.07 -3.30 -19.10
C ALA A 135 5.93 -2.37 -18.60
N ASP A 136 5.18 -2.80 -17.62
CA ASP A 136 4.08 -2.03 -17.02
C ASP A 136 4.48 -1.20 -15.79
N SER A 137 5.75 -1.23 -15.37
CA SER A 137 6.22 -0.52 -14.17
C SER A 137 6.01 1.00 -14.26
N VAL A 138 6.42 1.62 -15.38
CA VAL A 138 6.20 3.05 -15.60
C VAL A 138 4.71 3.39 -15.75
N PRO A 139 3.93 2.69 -16.60
CA PRO A 139 2.48 2.86 -16.68
C PRO A 139 1.78 2.73 -15.33
N LYS A 140 2.13 1.74 -14.54
CA LYS A 140 1.55 1.49 -13.21
C LYS A 140 1.86 2.65 -12.26
N LEU A 141 3.12 3.10 -12.19
CA LEU A 141 3.50 4.25 -11.36
C LEU A 141 2.78 5.54 -11.77
N LYS A 142 2.56 5.76 -13.08
CA LYS A 142 1.73 6.87 -13.56
C LYS A 142 0.27 6.76 -13.08
N GLY A 143 -0.32 5.56 -13.13
CA GLY A 143 -1.65 5.32 -12.58
C GLY A 143 -1.73 5.56 -11.06
N MET A 144 -0.69 5.18 -10.31
CA MET A 144 -0.58 5.49 -8.88
C MET A 144 -0.55 7.01 -8.64
N ALA A 145 0.18 7.74 -9.45
CA ALA A 145 0.27 9.21 -9.37
C ALA A 145 -1.09 9.88 -9.68
N GLU A 146 -1.78 9.45 -10.73
CA GLU A 146 -3.11 9.94 -11.10
C GLU A 146 -4.16 9.64 -10.01
N TYR A 147 -4.11 8.46 -9.41
CA TYR A 147 -4.96 8.10 -8.28
C TYR A 147 -4.69 9.03 -7.08
N SER A 148 -3.42 9.26 -6.74
CA SER A 148 -3.03 10.08 -5.59
C SER A 148 -3.39 11.56 -5.74
N GLU A 149 -3.53 12.08 -6.95
CA GLU A 149 -4.03 13.44 -7.18
C GLU A 149 -5.50 13.62 -6.79
N ARG A 150 -6.26 12.53 -6.76
CA ARG A 150 -7.71 12.54 -6.55
C ARG A 150 -8.13 11.98 -5.20
N CYS A 151 -7.30 11.09 -4.63
CA CYS A 151 -7.56 10.46 -3.33
C CYS A 151 -7.08 11.36 -2.19
N THR A 152 -7.95 11.66 -1.25
CA THR A 152 -7.63 12.49 -0.09
C THR A 152 -7.42 11.70 1.19
N THR A 153 -7.79 10.43 1.19
CA THR A 153 -7.71 9.55 2.38
C THR A 153 -6.41 8.77 2.48
N VAL A 154 -5.64 8.71 1.39
CA VAL A 154 -4.35 8.03 1.34
C VAL A 154 -3.24 9.04 1.50
N SER A 155 -2.44 8.89 2.57
CA SER A 155 -1.33 9.80 2.89
C SER A 155 -0.12 9.59 1.99
N ARG A 156 0.12 8.32 1.60
CA ARG A 156 1.20 7.90 0.70
C ARG A 156 0.74 6.79 -0.22
N ASN A 157 1.33 6.73 -1.40
CA ASN A 157 1.08 5.67 -2.38
C ASN A 157 2.42 5.22 -2.97
N GLU A 158 3.03 4.22 -2.35
CA GLU A 158 4.41 3.86 -2.55
C GLU A 158 4.57 2.65 -3.49
N MET A 159 5.27 2.83 -4.60
CA MET A 159 5.89 1.73 -5.34
C MET A 159 7.22 1.40 -4.66
N VAL A 160 7.40 0.14 -4.29
CA VAL A 160 8.55 -0.30 -3.51
C VAL A 160 9.34 -1.36 -4.27
N ARG A 161 10.66 -1.20 -4.30
CA ARG A 161 11.57 -2.20 -4.86
C ARG A 161 12.60 -2.65 -3.83
N ILE A 162 13.14 -3.84 -4.04
CA ILE A 162 14.27 -4.37 -3.27
C ILE A 162 15.48 -4.37 -4.19
N VAL A 163 16.58 -3.84 -3.72
CA VAL A 163 17.87 -3.81 -4.42
C VAL A 163 18.93 -4.51 -3.61
N ASP A 164 19.75 -5.33 -4.26
CA ASP A 164 20.92 -5.94 -3.64
C ASP A 164 22.02 -4.89 -3.46
N THR A 165 22.64 -4.90 -2.28
CA THR A 165 23.75 -4.02 -1.93
C THR A 165 24.92 -4.84 -1.43
N ALA A 166 26.09 -4.23 -1.28
CA ALA A 166 27.27 -4.90 -0.74
C ALA A 166 27.07 -5.39 0.71
N THR A 167 26.10 -4.82 1.44
CA THR A 167 25.82 -5.14 2.85
C THR A 167 24.51 -5.91 3.05
N GLY A 168 23.85 -6.31 1.98
CA GLY A 168 22.57 -7.02 2.01
C GLY A 168 21.54 -6.38 1.09
N LYS A 169 20.27 -6.53 1.41
CA LYS A 169 19.18 -5.95 0.65
C LYS A 169 18.78 -4.58 1.19
N LYS A 170 18.40 -3.67 0.32
CA LYS A 170 17.85 -2.34 0.63
C LYS A 170 16.46 -2.22 0.03
N VAL A 171 15.52 -1.78 0.82
CA VAL A 171 14.17 -1.41 0.35
C VAL A 171 14.18 0.06 -0.05
N GLU A 172 13.76 0.34 -1.28
CA GLU A 172 13.65 1.68 -1.84
C GLU A 172 12.20 1.95 -2.25
N SER A 173 11.71 3.17 -2.04
CA SER A 173 10.34 3.53 -2.38
C SER A 173 10.24 4.83 -3.18
N LEU A 174 9.18 4.91 -3.99
CA LEU A 174 8.73 6.14 -4.65
C LEU A 174 7.30 6.43 -4.20
N ASP A 175 7.12 7.51 -3.47
CA ASP A 175 5.81 7.96 -3.02
C ASP A 175 5.10 8.79 -4.09
N ALA A 176 4.20 8.16 -4.83
CA ALA A 176 3.39 8.81 -5.85
C ALA A 176 2.39 9.85 -5.28
N ALA A 177 2.19 9.93 -3.96
CA ALA A 177 1.41 10.98 -3.32
C ALA A 177 2.22 12.27 -3.09
N SER A 178 3.55 12.18 -3.10
CA SER A 178 4.43 13.35 -3.04
C SER A 178 4.34 14.19 -4.32
N SER A 179 4.11 15.49 -4.21
CA SER A 179 3.99 16.38 -5.38
C SER A 179 5.27 16.42 -6.21
N SER A 180 6.45 16.45 -5.57
CA SER A 180 7.73 16.45 -6.27
C SER A 180 7.96 15.16 -7.04
N VAL A 181 7.62 14.01 -6.46
CA VAL A 181 7.72 12.71 -7.13
C VAL A 181 6.73 12.63 -8.30
N ARG A 182 5.48 13.09 -8.10
CA ARG A 182 4.47 13.12 -9.17
C ARG A 182 4.88 13.97 -10.36
N ASP A 183 5.49 15.12 -10.11
CA ASP A 183 5.95 15.98 -11.20
C ASP A 183 7.03 15.30 -12.04
N ASP A 184 7.95 14.58 -11.42
CA ASP A 184 8.95 13.81 -12.15
C ASP A 184 8.33 12.58 -12.86
N ILE A 185 7.36 11.89 -12.25
CA ILE A 185 6.66 10.73 -12.85
C ILE A 185 6.02 11.08 -14.20
N LYS A 186 5.53 12.30 -14.38
CA LYS A 186 4.90 12.76 -15.63
C LYS A 186 5.82 12.62 -16.84
N TYR A 187 7.13 12.79 -16.64
CA TYR A 187 8.14 12.79 -17.70
C TYR A 187 8.81 11.43 -17.91
N LEU A 188 8.49 10.40 -17.13
CA LEU A 188 9.05 9.07 -17.33
C LEU A 188 8.63 8.50 -18.69
N ILE A 189 9.59 7.96 -19.43
CA ILE A 189 9.38 7.30 -20.73
C ILE A 189 9.63 5.80 -20.59
N GLY A 190 10.72 5.41 -19.97
CA GLY A 190 11.18 4.03 -19.91
C GLY A 190 11.69 3.59 -18.53
N LEU A 191 12.20 2.36 -18.50
CA LEU A 191 12.69 1.74 -17.26
C LEU A 191 13.98 2.40 -16.75
N GLU A 192 14.79 2.97 -17.64
CA GLU A 192 16.00 3.71 -17.25
C GLU A 192 15.62 4.96 -16.46
N ASP A 193 14.66 5.74 -16.95
CA ASP A 193 14.16 6.93 -16.25
C ASP A 193 13.58 6.56 -14.88
N LEU A 194 12.85 5.43 -14.81
CA LEU A 194 12.31 4.92 -13.56
C LEU A 194 13.42 4.56 -12.57
N ASN A 195 14.48 3.91 -13.04
CA ASN A 195 15.64 3.58 -12.21
C ASN A 195 16.33 4.84 -11.66
N ASP A 196 16.54 5.84 -12.52
CA ASP A 196 17.14 7.12 -12.12
C ASP A 196 16.28 7.86 -11.11
N LEU A 197 14.95 7.76 -11.24
CA LEU A 197 14.01 8.33 -10.27
C LEU A 197 14.16 7.65 -8.90
N PHE A 198 14.22 6.34 -8.84
CA PHE A 198 14.48 5.61 -7.59
C PHE A 198 15.80 6.03 -6.95
N ILE A 199 16.88 6.11 -7.73
CA ILE A 199 18.20 6.55 -7.24
C ILE A 199 18.13 7.98 -6.68
N ARG A 200 17.39 8.87 -7.34
CA ARG A 200 17.25 10.28 -6.91
C ARG A 200 16.57 10.43 -5.55
N TYR A 201 15.51 9.68 -5.31
CA TYR A 201 14.68 9.80 -4.11
C TYR A 201 15.07 8.88 -2.95
N ASN A 202 16.05 7.97 -3.13
CA ASN A 202 16.50 7.03 -2.10
C ASN A 202 18.00 7.15 -1.75
N LYS A 203 18.59 8.35 -1.97
CA LYS A 203 19.97 8.67 -1.62
C LYS A 203 20.20 8.76 -0.12
#